data_9dbc6ee7f021024d185a0d5231d05f01
#
_entry.id   9dbc6ee7f021024d185a0d5231d05f01
#
_cell.length_a   1.000
_cell.length_b   1.000
_cell.length_c   1.000
_cell.angle_alpha   90.00
_cell.angle_beta   90.00
_cell.angle_gamma   90.00
#
_symmetry.space_group_name_H-M   'P 1'
#
loop_
_entity.id
_entity.type
_entity.pdbx_description
1 polymer ?
#
loop_
_entity_poly.entity_id
_entity_poly.type
_entity_poly.pdbx_seq_one_letter_code
_entity_poly.pdbx_strand_id
1 'polypeptide(L)'
;MNNHLDQKFGIARRVSFSPGRGNLVKAHLQTDHASASIYLHGAHVSSYKPDGHTEILWLSNSARYESGSAIRGGIPLCWPWFGAFADDTKMPQHGFARTSMFEVVATDADDTQARIVL
;
A
#
# COMPACT_ATOMS: atom_id res chain seq x y z
N MET A 1 3.93 9.53 -15.16
CA MET A 1 4.16 9.01 -14.55
C MET A 1 4.49 7.64 -14.12
N ASN A 2 3.69 6.69 -14.05
CA ASN A 2 4.01 5.39 -13.53
C ASN A 2 4.38 4.40 -14.60
N ASN A 3 4.55 4.87 -15.83
CA ASN A 3 4.95 4.03 -16.95
C ASN A 3 6.24 3.26 -16.68
N HIS A 4 7.18 3.91 -15.95
CA HIS A 4 8.44 3.25 -15.63
C HIS A 4 8.23 2.02 -14.72
N LEU A 5 7.38 2.15 -13.72
CA LEU A 5 7.07 1.03 -12.84
C LEU A 5 6.30 -0.07 -13.58
N ASP A 6 5.32 0.31 -14.41
CA ASP A 6 4.58 -0.65 -15.20
C ASP A 6 5.49 -1.40 -16.18
N GLN A 7 6.43 -0.69 -16.80
CA GLN A 7 7.36 -1.33 -17.72
C GLN A 7 8.27 -2.32 -17.03
N LYS A 8 8.70 -2.01 -15.80
CA LYS A 8 9.66 -2.84 -15.09
C LYS A 8 8.99 -3.94 -14.29
N PHE A 9 7.86 -3.66 -13.65
CA PHE A 9 7.24 -4.55 -12.67
C PHE A 9 5.78 -4.91 -13.00
N GLY A 10 5.18 -4.27 -13.99
CA GLY A 10 3.81 -4.56 -14.35
C GLY A 10 3.65 -5.96 -14.93
N ILE A 11 2.51 -6.59 -14.66
CA ILE A 11 2.15 -7.88 -15.21
C ILE A 11 0.72 -7.73 -15.70
N ALA A 12 0.50 -8.01 -16.99
CA ALA A 12 -0.80 -7.80 -17.63
C ALA A 12 -1.92 -8.46 -16.82
N ARG A 13 -2.92 -7.69 -16.46
CA ARG A 13 -4.11 -8.12 -15.72
C ARG A 13 -3.82 -8.64 -14.31
N ARG A 14 -2.62 -8.46 -13.80
CA ARG A 14 -2.25 -8.94 -12.46
C ARG A 14 -1.64 -7.83 -11.59
N VAL A 15 -0.69 -7.09 -12.12
CA VAL A 15 0.01 -6.04 -11.36
C VAL A 15 0.13 -4.80 -12.22
N SER A 16 -0.34 -3.67 -11.70
CA SER A 16 -0.21 -2.37 -12.36
C SER A 16 0.05 -1.29 -11.33
N PHE A 17 0.46 -0.12 -11.80
CA PHE A 17 0.77 1.02 -10.95
C PHE A 17 0.09 2.26 -11.50
N SER A 18 -0.41 3.11 -10.61
CA SER A 18 -1.04 4.36 -11.00
C SER A 18 -0.95 5.36 -9.85
N PRO A 19 -1.10 6.67 -10.12
CA PRO A 19 -1.20 7.63 -9.03
C PRO A 19 -2.52 7.42 -8.28
N GLY A 20 -2.42 7.39 -6.96
CA GLY A 20 -3.57 7.40 -6.09
C GLY A 20 -3.85 8.79 -5.58
N ARG A 21 -4.51 8.89 -4.44
CA ARG A 21 -4.79 10.18 -3.81
C ARG A 21 -3.48 10.87 -3.44
N GLY A 22 -3.46 12.19 -3.56
CA GLY A 22 -2.28 12.99 -3.28
C GLY A 22 -1.13 12.71 -4.23
N ASN A 23 -1.39 12.09 -5.38
CA ASN A 23 -0.38 11.66 -6.35
C ASN A 23 0.62 10.64 -5.79
N LEU A 24 0.29 10.01 -4.68
CA LEU A 24 1.10 8.91 -4.15
C LEU A 24 0.91 7.69 -5.03
N VAL A 25 2.00 7.03 -5.36
CA VAL A 25 1.95 5.86 -6.24
C VAL A 25 1.27 4.70 -5.52
N LYS A 26 0.39 4.03 -6.25
CA LYS A 26 -0.37 2.91 -5.75
C LYS A 26 -0.19 1.72 -6.68
N ALA A 27 0.11 0.57 -6.11
CA ALA A 27 0.15 -0.70 -6.83
C ALA A 27 -1.23 -1.33 -6.77
N HIS A 28 -1.66 -1.93 -7.88
CA HIS A 28 -2.90 -2.68 -7.95
C HIS A 28 -2.57 -4.13 -8.25
N LEU A 29 -3.08 -5.01 -7.41
CA LEU A 29 -2.94 -6.45 -7.61
C LEU A 29 -4.32 -7.04 -7.89
N GLN A 30 -4.40 -7.92 -8.88
CA GLN A 30 -5.66 -8.53 -9.26
C GLN A 30 -5.47 -9.98 -9.61
N THR A 31 -6.37 -10.81 -9.11
CA THR A 31 -6.51 -12.20 -9.53
C THR A 31 -7.94 -12.43 -9.98
N ASP A 32 -8.26 -13.65 -10.38
CA ASP A 32 -9.65 -13.97 -10.70
C ASP A 32 -10.55 -14.00 -9.46
N HIS A 33 -9.97 -13.95 -8.26
CA HIS A 33 -10.71 -14.11 -7.01
C HIS A 33 -10.75 -12.85 -6.14
N ALA A 34 -9.87 -11.88 -6.36
CA ALA A 34 -9.80 -10.69 -5.51
C ALA A 34 -8.98 -9.60 -6.16
N SER A 35 -9.14 -8.38 -5.65
CA SER A 35 -8.27 -7.27 -6.01
C SER A 35 -7.79 -6.56 -4.74
N ALA A 36 -6.63 -5.94 -4.82
CA ALA A 36 -6.04 -5.20 -3.71
C ALA A 36 -5.29 -3.99 -4.24
N SER A 37 -5.16 -2.98 -3.39
CA SER A 37 -4.35 -1.80 -3.71
C SER A 37 -3.43 -1.50 -2.54
N ILE A 38 -2.19 -1.15 -2.86
CA ILE A 38 -1.15 -0.89 -1.87
C ILE A 38 -0.43 0.39 -2.26
N TYR A 39 -0.45 1.39 -1.37
CA TYR A 39 0.37 2.57 -1.57
C TYR A 39 1.83 2.22 -1.30
N LEU A 40 2.74 2.70 -2.13
CA LEU A 40 4.17 2.53 -1.85
C LEU A 40 4.58 3.33 -0.62
N HIS A 41 3.92 4.46 -0.39
CA HIS A 41 4.05 5.21 0.86
C HIS A 41 3.53 4.37 2.01
N GLY A 42 4.42 3.94 2.90
CA GLY A 42 4.09 3.11 4.03
C GLY A 42 3.87 1.64 3.71
N ALA A 43 4.05 1.21 2.46
CA ALA A 43 3.65 -0.12 2.00
C ALA A 43 2.25 -0.46 2.52
N HIS A 44 1.33 0.51 2.37
CA HIS A 44 0.06 0.55 3.05
C HIS A 44 -1.05 -0.06 2.20
N VAL A 45 -1.58 -1.18 2.64
CA VAL A 45 -2.70 -1.83 1.95
C VAL A 45 -3.95 -0.99 2.18
N SER A 46 -4.47 -0.39 1.13
CA SER A 46 -5.60 0.54 1.22
C SER A 46 -6.92 -0.06 0.78
N SER A 47 -6.88 -1.19 0.07
CA SER A 47 -8.08 -1.82 -0.46
C SER A 47 -7.86 -3.32 -0.57
N TYR A 48 -8.86 -4.07 -0.18
CA TYR A 48 -8.93 -5.50 -0.44
C TYR A 48 -10.39 -5.86 -0.71
N LYS A 49 -10.64 -6.37 -1.91
CA LYS A 49 -12.00 -6.68 -2.33
C LYS A 49 -12.04 -8.07 -2.96
N PRO A 50 -12.56 -9.07 -2.24
CA PRO A 50 -12.81 -10.37 -2.84
C PRO A 50 -13.86 -10.27 -3.94
N ASP A 51 -13.77 -11.12 -4.94
CA ASP A 51 -14.72 -11.14 -6.04
C ASP A 51 -16.13 -11.41 -5.52
N GLY A 52 -17.09 -10.62 -5.99
CA GLY A 52 -18.47 -10.75 -5.55
C GLY A 52 -18.77 -10.11 -4.21
N HIS A 53 -17.81 -9.50 -3.55
CA HIS A 53 -17.98 -8.85 -2.24
C HIS A 53 -17.70 -7.37 -2.33
N THR A 54 -18.13 -6.63 -1.29
CA THR A 54 -17.79 -5.22 -1.15
C THR A 54 -16.39 -5.07 -0.58
N GLU A 55 -15.87 -3.84 -0.62
CA GLU A 55 -14.59 -3.50 -0.02
C GLU A 55 -14.55 -3.91 1.46
N ILE A 56 -13.49 -4.62 1.87
CA ILE A 56 -13.36 -5.09 3.25
C ILE A 56 -12.68 -4.05 4.14
N LEU A 57 -11.75 -3.28 3.59
CA LEU A 57 -10.96 -2.35 4.40
C LEU A 57 -11.63 -0.99 4.47
N TRP A 58 -11.53 -0.39 5.64
CA TRP A 58 -12.05 0.96 5.89
C TRP A 58 -10.91 1.96 5.80
N LEU A 59 -11.16 3.09 5.14
CA LEU A 59 -10.26 4.23 5.12
C LEU A 59 -11.00 5.44 5.67
N SER A 60 -10.30 6.23 6.48
CA SER A 60 -10.87 7.45 7.03
C SER A 60 -11.11 8.48 5.92
N ASN A 61 -12.25 9.16 5.99
CA ASN A 61 -12.51 10.30 5.10
C ASN A 61 -11.57 11.46 5.38
N SER A 62 -10.94 11.48 6.56
CA SER A 62 -9.97 12.50 6.95
C SER A 62 -8.53 12.07 6.73
N ALA A 63 -8.31 10.93 6.07
CA ALA A 63 -6.96 10.46 5.81
C ALA A 63 -6.20 11.46 4.94
N ARG A 64 -4.93 11.65 5.27
CA ARG A 64 -4.03 12.47 4.48
C ARG A 64 -3.20 11.59 3.57
N TYR A 65 -3.09 11.99 2.32
CA TYR A 65 -2.31 11.25 1.32
C TYR A 65 -1.16 12.14 0.90
N GLU A 66 -0.17 12.24 1.79
CA GLU A 66 0.99 13.09 1.57
C GLU A 66 2.23 12.48 2.19
N SER A 67 3.39 12.86 1.65
CA SER A 67 4.67 12.39 2.16
C SER A 67 4.81 12.76 3.64
N GLY A 68 5.32 11.82 4.44
CA GLY A 68 5.55 12.05 5.86
C GLY A 68 4.34 11.85 6.76
N SER A 69 3.15 11.66 6.19
CA SER A 69 1.92 11.41 6.98
C SER A 69 1.47 9.97 6.79
N ALA A 70 1.02 9.35 7.88
CA ALA A 70 0.44 8.00 7.80
C ALA A 70 -0.97 8.08 7.23
N ILE A 71 -1.31 7.13 6.37
CA ILE A 71 -2.68 6.97 5.86
C ILE A 71 -3.52 6.34 6.97
N ARG A 72 -4.69 6.92 7.25
CA ARG A 72 -5.57 6.37 8.28
C ARG A 72 -6.53 5.36 7.69
N GLY A 73 -6.50 4.14 8.25
CA GLY A 73 -7.32 3.03 7.81
C GLY A 73 -6.50 2.02 7.04
N GLY A 74 -7.16 1.04 6.43
CA GLY A 74 -6.46 -0.03 5.73
C GLY A 74 -5.59 -0.88 6.66
N ILE A 75 -4.46 -1.35 6.16
CA ILE A 75 -3.52 -2.16 6.93
C ILE A 75 -2.18 -1.45 6.98
N PRO A 76 -1.89 -0.72 8.07
CA PRO A 76 -0.61 -0.03 8.21
C PRO A 76 0.49 -0.97 8.69
N LEU A 77 1.73 -0.61 8.41
CA LEU A 77 2.89 -1.29 8.97
C LEU A 77 3.40 -0.50 10.17
N CYS A 78 3.39 -1.12 11.34
CA CYS A 78 3.91 -0.51 12.57
C CYS A 78 5.29 -1.10 12.85
N TRP A 79 6.34 -0.37 12.49
CA TRP A 79 7.70 -0.85 12.61
C TRP A 79 8.67 0.35 12.72
N PRO A 80 9.74 0.32 13.54
CA PRO A 80 10.18 -0.84 14.32
C PRO A 80 9.55 -0.99 15.70
N TRP A 81 8.56 -0.15 16.04
CA TRP A 81 7.81 -0.34 17.29
C TRP A 81 6.32 -0.11 17.05
N PHE A 82 5.52 -0.60 18.00
CA PHE A 82 4.08 -0.40 18.00
C PHE A 82 3.71 0.56 19.14
N GLY A 83 2.82 1.51 18.87
CA GLY A 83 2.42 2.51 19.86
C GLY A 83 3.48 3.57 20.07
N ALA A 84 3.51 4.14 21.27
CA ALA A 84 4.49 5.17 21.64
C ALA A 84 5.87 4.57 21.79
N PHE A 85 6.90 5.37 21.48
CA PHE A 85 8.28 4.96 21.69
C PHE A 85 8.67 5.27 23.14
N ALA A 86 8.56 4.30 24.02
CA ALA A 86 8.82 4.47 25.45
C ALA A 86 8.13 5.76 25.96
N ASP A 87 8.87 6.62 26.66
CA ASP A 87 8.34 7.89 27.17
C ASP A 87 8.67 9.08 26.29
N ASP A 88 9.18 8.85 25.09
CA ASP A 88 9.62 9.92 24.19
C ASP A 88 8.49 10.33 23.25
N THR A 89 7.83 11.44 23.59
CA THR A 89 6.74 11.99 22.79
C THR A 89 7.18 12.64 21.48
N LYS A 90 8.49 12.81 21.28
CA LYS A 90 9.03 13.36 20.03
C LYS A 90 9.15 12.32 18.95
N MET A 91 9.19 11.05 19.33
CA MET A 91 9.25 9.95 18.37
C MET A 91 7.86 9.64 17.86
N PRO A 92 7.74 9.27 16.57
CA PRO A 92 6.42 9.00 15.99
C PRO A 92 5.79 7.77 16.62
N GLN A 93 4.48 7.80 16.73
CA GLN A 93 3.71 6.65 17.18
C GLN A 93 3.75 5.56 16.09
N HIS A 94 3.90 4.31 16.46
CA HIS A 94 3.93 3.15 15.56
C HIS A 94 5.14 3.10 14.62
N GLY A 95 6.25 3.76 14.99
CA GLY A 95 7.49 3.67 14.23
C GLY A 95 7.51 4.51 12.97
N PHE A 96 8.40 4.16 12.05
CA PHE A 96 8.67 4.94 10.85
C PHE A 96 8.14 4.32 9.55
N ALA A 97 7.83 3.03 9.55
CA ALA A 97 7.51 2.33 8.30
C ALA A 97 6.32 2.94 7.58
N ARG A 98 5.25 3.26 8.31
CA ARG A 98 4.02 3.76 7.72
C ARG A 98 4.12 5.18 7.14
N THR A 99 5.21 5.89 7.41
CA THR A 99 5.47 7.22 6.86
C THR A 99 6.65 7.25 5.90
N SER A 100 7.21 6.09 5.59
CA SER A 100 8.36 5.96 4.69
C SER A 100 7.91 5.50 3.32
N MET A 101 8.63 5.94 2.29
CA MET A 101 8.39 5.47 0.92
C MET A 101 9.09 4.13 0.73
N PHE A 102 8.36 3.14 0.26
CA PHE A 102 8.91 1.84 -0.09
C PHE A 102 9.17 1.76 -1.59
N GLU A 103 10.14 0.95 -1.97
CA GLU A 103 10.47 0.71 -3.37
C GLU A 103 10.01 -0.68 -3.77
N VAL A 104 9.59 -0.83 -5.02
CA VAL A 104 9.22 -2.14 -5.54
C VAL A 104 10.50 -2.91 -5.82
N VAL A 105 10.62 -4.09 -5.22
CA VAL A 105 11.77 -4.97 -5.41
C VAL A 105 11.47 -6.04 -6.45
N ALA A 106 10.28 -6.62 -6.41
CA ALA A 106 9.89 -7.69 -7.31
C ALA A 106 8.38 -7.81 -7.41
N THR A 107 7.91 -8.35 -8.51
CA THR A 107 6.52 -8.74 -8.70
C THR A 107 6.49 -10.12 -9.32
N ASP A 108 5.39 -10.84 -9.06
CA ASP A 108 5.20 -12.18 -9.54
C ASP A 108 3.72 -12.50 -9.58
N ALA A 109 3.28 -13.30 -10.52
CA ALA A 109 1.88 -13.66 -10.63
C ALA A 109 1.71 -14.95 -11.45
N ASP A 110 0.63 -15.65 -11.13
CA ASP A 110 0.17 -16.79 -11.93
C ASP A 110 -1.37 -16.74 -12.04
N ASP A 111 -2.01 -17.84 -12.37
CA ASP A 111 -3.46 -17.86 -12.55
C ASP A 111 -4.22 -17.64 -11.24
N THR A 112 -3.61 -17.89 -10.10
CA THR A 112 -4.29 -17.88 -8.81
C THR A 112 -3.80 -16.82 -7.84
N GLN A 113 -2.64 -16.21 -8.08
CA GLN A 113 -2.10 -15.24 -7.14
C GLN A 113 -1.31 -14.14 -7.84
N ALA A 114 -1.22 -13.00 -7.16
CA ALA A 114 -0.36 -11.89 -7.53
C ALA A 114 0.42 -11.48 -6.30
N ARG A 115 1.70 -11.17 -6.48
CA ARG A 115 2.61 -10.85 -5.38
C ARG A 115 3.44 -9.63 -5.73
N ILE A 116 3.65 -8.78 -4.73
CA ILE A 116 4.57 -7.66 -4.81
C ILE A 116 5.48 -7.70 -3.59
N VAL A 117 6.74 -7.40 -3.82
CA VAL A 117 7.74 -7.29 -2.76
C VAL A 117 8.21 -5.85 -2.72
N LEU A 118 8.12 -5.26 -1.55
CA LEU A 118 8.50 -3.86 -1.29
C LEU A 118 9.63 -3.79 -0.30
#